data_7ab46b09eb99030b2ae15cc530900183
#
_entry.id   7ab46b09eb99030b2ae15cc530900183
#
_cell.length_a   1.000
_cell.length_b   1.000
_cell.length_c   1.000
_cell.angle_alpha   90.00
_cell.angle_beta   90.00
_cell.angle_gamma   90.00
#
_symmetry.space_group_name_H-M   'P 1'
#
loop_
_entity.id
_entity.type
_entity.pdbx_description
1 polymer ?
#
loop_
_entity_poly.entity_id
_entity_poly.type
_entity_poly.pdbx_seq_one_letter_code
_entity_poly.pdbx_strand_id
1 'polypeptide(L)'
;MEINARDIENISNAKICVIGDIILDNFVYGSVDRISPEAPIPVLNQTKSNYVLGGAGNVVANMSSLGANVKFISVIGDDEAGAKIRNIIDVEENISTIFITDKAKLTPVKTRYIAGTQHLLRVDEEVKGFISQQSETVILKNLTEILNHYQIIVLSDYQKGTISDNLACKIISIANEKGVKVIIDSKKRDLSCFSGSYLITPNYKEFCDLVGFEIS
;
A
#
# COMPACT_ATOMS: atom_id res chain seq x y z
N MET A 1 -24.56 8.54 6.32
CA MET A 1 -24.11 9.60 5.38
C MET A 1 -24.38 9.07 3.98
N GLU A 2 -25.22 9.72 3.21
CA GLU A 2 -25.45 9.34 1.81
C GLU A 2 -24.41 10.05 0.94
N ILE A 3 -23.70 9.29 0.11
CA ILE A 3 -22.78 9.83 -0.89
C ILE A 3 -23.60 10.27 -2.09
N ASN A 4 -23.46 11.51 -2.49
CA ASN A 4 -24.16 12.09 -3.65
C ASN A 4 -23.20 12.38 -4.83
N ALA A 5 -23.76 12.73 -5.98
CA ALA A 5 -22.97 12.99 -7.20
C ALA A 5 -21.92 14.11 -7.01
N ARG A 6 -22.23 15.13 -6.18
CA ARG A 6 -21.30 16.22 -5.89
C ARG A 6 -20.11 15.76 -5.05
N ASP A 7 -20.29 14.76 -4.17
CA ASP A 7 -19.20 14.19 -3.40
C ASP A 7 -18.21 13.45 -4.32
N ILE A 8 -18.73 12.73 -5.32
CA ILE A 8 -17.90 12.05 -6.34
C ILE A 8 -17.16 13.08 -7.21
N GLU A 9 -17.82 14.14 -7.63
CA GLU A 9 -17.20 15.23 -8.39
C GLU A 9 -16.10 15.93 -7.58
N ASN A 10 -16.28 16.12 -6.27
CA ASN A 10 -15.27 16.66 -5.39
C ASN A 10 -14.05 15.74 -5.27
N ILE A 11 -14.24 14.41 -5.28
CA ILE A 11 -13.15 13.44 -5.27
C ILE A 11 -12.31 13.55 -6.55
N SER A 12 -12.93 13.73 -7.72
CA SER A 12 -12.21 13.83 -8.98
C SER A 12 -11.30 15.07 -9.08
N ASN A 13 -11.55 16.09 -8.26
CA ASN A 13 -10.72 17.28 -8.16
C ASN A 13 -9.70 17.23 -7.01
N ALA A 14 -9.72 16.16 -6.20
CA ALA A 14 -8.84 16.04 -5.06
C ALA A 14 -7.39 15.78 -5.49
N LYS A 15 -6.46 16.45 -4.81
CA LYS A 15 -5.01 16.24 -4.94
C LYS A 15 -4.51 15.55 -3.68
N ILE A 16 -4.17 14.28 -3.80
CA ILE A 16 -3.85 13.39 -2.67
C ILE A 16 -2.42 12.88 -2.82
N CYS A 17 -1.65 12.95 -1.74
CA CYS A 17 -0.35 12.31 -1.66
C CYS A 17 -0.47 11.03 -0.83
N VAL A 18 -0.16 9.88 -1.41
CA VAL A 18 -0.12 8.59 -0.70
C VAL A 18 1.33 8.23 -0.47
N ILE A 19 1.68 7.87 0.77
CA ILE A 19 3.00 7.36 1.14
C ILE A 19 2.78 6.01 1.84
N GLY A 20 3.44 4.96 1.40
CA GLY A 20 3.22 3.67 2.07
C GLY A 20 3.84 2.47 1.39
N ASP A 21 3.50 1.30 1.92
CA ASP A 21 4.02 0.01 1.49
C ASP A 21 3.33 -0.47 0.22
N ILE A 22 4.06 -0.49 -0.90
CA ILE A 22 3.57 -1.13 -2.11
C ILE A 22 3.84 -2.64 -2.07
N ILE A 23 2.90 -3.41 -2.57
CA ILE A 23 2.96 -4.86 -2.66
C ILE A 23 2.61 -5.26 -4.10
N LEU A 24 3.28 -6.24 -4.65
CA LEU A 24 2.88 -6.87 -5.90
C LEU A 24 2.04 -8.11 -5.58
N ASP A 25 0.75 -8.04 -5.82
CA ASP A 25 -0.14 -9.19 -5.72
C ASP A 25 -0.13 -9.97 -7.04
N ASN A 26 0.24 -11.25 -6.99
CA ASN A 26 0.25 -12.17 -8.12
C ASN A 26 -0.84 -13.23 -7.92
N PHE A 27 -1.78 -13.32 -8.86
CA PHE A 27 -2.84 -14.33 -8.88
C PHE A 27 -2.56 -15.36 -9.94
N VAL A 28 -2.21 -16.58 -9.52
CA VAL A 28 -1.92 -17.73 -10.39
C VAL A 28 -3.14 -18.62 -10.44
N TYR A 29 -3.80 -18.68 -11.59
CA TYR A 29 -5.00 -19.47 -11.82
C TYR A 29 -4.66 -20.76 -12.54
N GLY A 30 -5.40 -21.84 -12.21
CA GLY A 30 -5.25 -23.12 -12.87
C GLY A 30 -6.34 -24.12 -12.49
N SER A 31 -6.12 -25.38 -12.90
CA SER A 31 -6.93 -26.54 -12.50
C SER A 31 -6.11 -27.52 -11.65
N VAL A 32 -6.77 -28.27 -10.82
CA VAL A 32 -6.20 -29.38 -10.06
C VAL A 32 -6.94 -30.66 -10.44
N ASP A 33 -6.25 -31.52 -11.21
CA ASP A 33 -6.86 -32.75 -11.74
C ASP A 33 -6.27 -34.01 -11.09
N ARG A 34 -5.16 -33.88 -10.35
CA ARG A 34 -4.48 -34.99 -9.71
C ARG A 34 -3.71 -34.57 -8.45
N ILE A 35 -3.42 -35.59 -7.62
CA ILE A 35 -2.47 -35.51 -6.50
C ILE A 35 -1.07 -35.90 -7.03
N SER A 36 -0.03 -35.25 -6.49
CA SER A 36 1.35 -35.59 -6.83
C SER A 36 1.70 -37.01 -6.39
N PRO A 37 2.46 -37.78 -7.21
CA PRO A 37 3.00 -39.05 -6.77
C PRO A 37 4.15 -38.91 -5.75
N GLU A 38 4.73 -37.73 -5.61
CA GLU A 38 5.87 -37.46 -4.71
C GLU A 38 5.44 -37.12 -3.28
N ALA A 39 4.23 -36.56 -3.12
CA ALA A 39 3.67 -36.17 -1.82
C ALA A 39 2.14 -35.98 -1.93
N PRO A 40 1.37 -36.03 -0.84
CA PRO A 40 -0.09 -35.86 -0.86
C PRO A 40 -0.48 -34.37 -1.04
N ILE A 41 -0.01 -33.77 -2.12
CA ILE A 41 -0.26 -32.37 -2.49
C ILE A 41 -0.94 -32.27 -3.87
N PRO A 42 -1.85 -31.32 -4.08
CA PRO A 42 -2.46 -31.08 -5.39
C PRO A 42 -1.42 -30.58 -6.40
N VAL A 43 -1.56 -31.00 -7.66
CA VAL A 43 -0.77 -30.47 -8.78
C VAL A 43 -1.62 -29.41 -9.48
N LEU A 44 -1.22 -28.14 -9.38
CA LEU A 44 -1.88 -27.05 -10.08
C LEU A 44 -1.33 -26.93 -11.51
N ASN A 45 -2.18 -27.17 -12.50
CA ASN A 45 -1.89 -26.88 -13.90
C ASN A 45 -2.21 -25.40 -14.17
N GLN A 46 -1.17 -24.56 -14.15
CA GLN A 46 -1.33 -23.12 -14.34
C GLN A 46 -1.82 -22.79 -15.76
N THR A 47 -2.87 -21.96 -15.83
CA THR A 47 -3.45 -21.47 -17.10
C THR A 47 -3.24 -19.97 -17.30
N LYS A 48 -3.22 -19.19 -16.21
CA LYS A 48 -3.12 -17.73 -16.24
C LYS A 48 -2.39 -17.21 -15.02
N SER A 49 -1.65 -16.12 -15.21
CA SER A 49 -1.13 -15.30 -14.09
C SER A 49 -1.53 -13.85 -14.30
N ASN A 50 -1.91 -13.17 -13.21
CA ASN A 50 -2.32 -11.77 -13.23
C ASN A 50 -1.68 -11.02 -12.07
N TYR A 51 -1.05 -9.88 -12.37
CA TYR A 51 -0.41 -9.02 -11.39
C TYR A 51 -1.25 -7.76 -11.15
N VAL A 52 -1.44 -7.40 -9.89
CA VAL A 52 -2.13 -6.17 -9.49
C VAL A 52 -1.37 -5.48 -8.36
N LEU A 53 -1.61 -4.18 -8.22
CA LEU A 53 -1.04 -3.40 -7.13
C LEU A 53 -1.77 -3.72 -5.82
N GLY A 54 -1.03 -4.10 -4.78
CA GLY A 54 -1.52 -4.34 -3.44
C GLY A 54 -0.98 -3.32 -2.43
N GLY A 55 -1.44 -3.41 -1.19
CA GLY A 55 -1.06 -2.48 -0.14
C GLY A 55 -1.44 -1.04 -0.49
N ALA A 56 -0.51 -0.11 -0.28
CA ALA A 56 -0.69 1.29 -0.67
C ALA A 56 -0.96 1.47 -2.17
N GLY A 57 -0.45 0.56 -3.02
CA GLY A 57 -0.74 0.57 -4.45
C GLY A 57 -2.23 0.36 -4.76
N ASN A 58 -2.92 -0.50 -4.01
CA ASN A 58 -4.37 -0.68 -4.15
C ASN A 58 -5.14 0.58 -3.70
N VAL A 59 -4.69 1.26 -2.65
CA VAL A 59 -5.27 2.54 -2.21
C VAL A 59 -5.17 3.58 -3.33
N VAL A 60 -3.99 3.70 -3.95
CA VAL A 60 -3.73 4.61 -5.06
C VAL A 60 -4.61 4.27 -6.27
N ALA A 61 -4.70 3.00 -6.66
CA ALA A 61 -5.53 2.55 -7.78
C ALA A 61 -7.01 2.87 -7.56
N ASN A 62 -7.53 2.66 -6.34
CA ASN A 62 -8.92 2.99 -6.00
C ASN A 62 -9.17 4.51 -6.06
N MET A 63 -8.26 5.34 -5.56
CA MET A 63 -8.39 6.80 -5.63
C MET A 63 -8.35 7.29 -7.08
N SER A 64 -7.44 6.77 -7.90
CA SER A 64 -7.35 7.07 -9.33
C SER A 64 -8.64 6.69 -10.06
N SER A 65 -9.20 5.50 -9.78
CA SER A 65 -10.48 5.05 -10.36
C SER A 65 -11.67 5.95 -10.00
N LEU A 66 -11.60 6.66 -8.89
CA LEU A 66 -12.58 7.68 -8.50
C LEU A 66 -12.28 9.06 -9.11
N GLY A 67 -11.24 9.16 -9.93
CA GLY A 67 -10.84 10.36 -10.66
C GLY A 67 -9.88 11.30 -9.90
N ALA A 68 -9.44 10.95 -8.69
CA ALA A 68 -8.51 11.77 -7.93
C ALA A 68 -7.12 11.83 -8.59
N ASN A 69 -6.45 12.99 -8.46
CA ASN A 69 -5.04 13.14 -8.85
C ASN A 69 -4.14 12.69 -7.71
N VAL A 70 -3.45 11.58 -7.90
CA VAL A 70 -2.67 10.94 -6.85
C VAL A 70 -1.17 11.07 -7.08
N LYS A 71 -0.46 11.56 -6.07
CA LYS A 71 1.00 11.42 -5.95
C LYS A 71 1.30 10.22 -5.08
N PHE A 72 2.03 9.28 -5.60
CA PHE A 72 2.40 8.08 -4.85
C PHE A 72 3.90 8.05 -4.57
N ILE A 73 4.26 8.02 -3.28
CA ILE A 73 5.65 7.87 -2.82
C ILE A 73 5.77 6.51 -2.16
N SER A 74 6.65 5.67 -2.66
CA SER A 74 6.91 4.36 -2.07
C SER A 74 8.35 3.92 -2.29
N VAL A 75 8.73 2.83 -1.62
CA VAL A 75 10.06 2.23 -1.74
C VAL A 75 9.91 0.82 -2.33
N ILE A 76 10.73 0.54 -3.33
CA ILE A 76 10.81 -0.77 -4.00
C ILE A 76 12.25 -1.27 -3.95
N GLY A 77 12.44 -2.57 -4.11
CA GLY A 77 13.74 -3.19 -4.32
C GLY A 77 14.29 -2.95 -5.71
N ASP A 78 15.56 -3.30 -5.90
CA ASP A 78 16.20 -3.37 -7.22
C ASP A 78 15.98 -4.78 -7.79
N ASP A 79 14.72 -5.12 -8.06
CA ASP A 79 14.26 -6.47 -8.40
C ASP A 79 13.17 -6.48 -9.49
N GLU A 80 12.86 -7.68 -9.98
CA GLU A 80 11.85 -7.90 -11.04
C GLU A 80 10.44 -7.44 -10.61
N ALA A 81 10.11 -7.61 -9.33
CA ALA A 81 8.81 -7.20 -8.81
C ALA A 81 8.67 -5.67 -8.80
N GLY A 82 9.72 -4.95 -8.41
CA GLY A 82 9.77 -3.49 -8.50
C GLY A 82 9.65 -2.98 -9.94
N ALA A 83 10.30 -3.65 -10.89
CA ALA A 83 10.16 -3.32 -12.32
C ALA A 83 8.72 -3.56 -12.82
N LYS A 84 8.08 -4.67 -12.43
CA LYS A 84 6.68 -4.95 -12.77
C LYS A 84 5.72 -3.90 -12.20
N ILE A 85 5.93 -3.48 -10.95
CA ILE A 85 5.13 -2.42 -10.31
C ILE A 85 5.20 -1.13 -11.13
N ARG A 86 6.40 -0.70 -11.55
CA ARG A 86 6.56 0.50 -12.39
C ARG A 86 5.75 0.39 -13.67
N ASN A 87 5.87 -0.73 -14.38
CA ASN A 87 5.14 -0.95 -15.64
C ASN A 87 3.61 -0.94 -15.47
N ILE A 88 3.09 -1.46 -14.34
CA ILE A 88 1.65 -1.46 -14.07
C ILE A 88 1.14 -0.04 -13.81
N ILE A 89 1.91 0.78 -13.09
CA ILE A 89 1.44 2.10 -12.66
C ILE A 89 1.66 3.18 -13.74
N ASP A 90 2.64 3.00 -14.62
CA ASP A 90 2.99 3.98 -15.67
C ASP A 90 1.89 4.18 -16.72
N VAL A 91 0.90 3.29 -16.78
CA VAL A 91 -0.26 3.41 -17.70
C VAL A 91 -1.42 4.22 -17.10
N GLU A 92 -1.35 4.60 -15.83
CA GLU A 92 -2.41 5.31 -15.11
C GLU A 92 -2.19 6.82 -15.18
N GLU A 93 -3.00 7.52 -15.97
CA GLU A 93 -2.82 8.96 -16.26
C GLU A 93 -2.94 9.87 -15.02
N ASN A 94 -3.77 9.48 -14.04
CA ASN A 94 -4.03 10.27 -12.83
C ASN A 94 -3.05 9.97 -11.69
N ILE A 95 -2.05 9.11 -11.90
CA ILE A 95 -1.07 8.73 -10.88
C ILE A 95 0.30 9.22 -11.30
N SER A 96 0.92 10.01 -10.43
CA SER A 96 2.34 10.36 -10.56
C SER A 96 3.13 9.73 -9.41
N THR A 97 4.27 9.12 -9.72
CA THR A 97 5.04 8.35 -8.74
C THR A 97 6.36 8.98 -8.37
N ILE A 98 6.82 8.67 -7.15
CA ILE A 98 8.21 8.80 -6.71
C ILE A 98 8.59 7.47 -6.08
N PHE A 99 9.16 6.56 -6.88
CA PHE A 99 9.68 5.29 -6.37
C PHE A 99 11.16 5.43 -6.01
N ILE A 100 11.46 5.23 -4.74
CA ILE A 100 12.83 5.17 -4.23
C ILE A 100 13.26 3.70 -4.32
N THR A 101 14.38 3.44 -4.99
CA THR A 101 14.96 2.10 -5.04
C THR A 101 15.92 1.92 -3.87
N ASP A 102 15.59 0.99 -2.97
CA ASP A 102 16.43 0.62 -1.84
C ASP A 102 17.00 -0.79 -2.07
N LYS A 103 18.33 -0.87 -2.31
CA LYS A 103 19.01 -2.13 -2.62
C LYS A 103 19.02 -3.13 -1.47
N ALA A 104 18.81 -2.67 -0.24
CA ALA A 104 18.70 -3.53 0.93
C ALA A 104 17.29 -4.12 1.12
N LYS A 105 16.33 -3.68 0.29
CA LYS A 105 14.92 -4.07 0.35
C LYS A 105 14.56 -5.02 -0.79
N LEU A 106 13.73 -5.99 -0.48
CA LEU A 106 13.02 -6.79 -1.48
C LEU A 106 11.61 -6.21 -1.66
N THR A 107 11.18 -6.02 -2.89
CA THR A 107 9.79 -5.62 -3.17
C THR A 107 8.85 -6.73 -2.74
N PRO A 108 7.90 -6.48 -1.81
CA PRO A 108 7.02 -7.53 -1.32
C PRO A 108 6.13 -8.10 -2.42
N VAL A 109 6.11 -9.43 -2.55
CA VAL A 109 5.24 -10.17 -3.48
C VAL A 109 4.33 -11.10 -2.71
N LYS A 110 3.05 -11.15 -3.07
CA LYS A 110 2.07 -12.10 -2.53
C LYS A 110 1.47 -12.91 -3.66
N THR A 111 1.94 -14.15 -3.81
CA THR A 111 1.44 -15.08 -4.84
C THR A 111 0.31 -15.93 -4.27
N ARG A 112 -0.86 -15.87 -4.89
CA ARG A 112 -2.03 -16.68 -4.57
C ARG A 112 -2.28 -17.70 -5.66
N TYR A 113 -2.26 -18.98 -5.29
CA TYR A 113 -2.56 -20.09 -6.20
C TYR A 113 -4.03 -20.46 -6.07
N ILE A 114 -4.76 -20.46 -7.19
CA ILE A 114 -6.22 -20.57 -7.24
C ILE A 114 -6.61 -21.65 -8.27
N ALA A 115 -7.39 -22.64 -7.81
CA ALA A 115 -8.03 -23.61 -8.67
C ALA A 115 -9.54 -23.35 -8.73
N GLY A 116 -10.04 -22.95 -9.89
CA GLY A 116 -11.41 -22.50 -10.04
C GLY A 116 -11.70 -21.27 -9.14
N THR A 117 -12.49 -21.46 -8.07
CA THR A 117 -12.80 -20.43 -7.07
C THR A 117 -12.06 -20.64 -5.75
N GLN A 118 -11.31 -21.75 -5.61
CA GLN A 118 -10.68 -22.13 -4.34
C GLN A 118 -9.23 -21.63 -4.27
N HIS A 119 -8.90 -20.94 -3.17
CA HIS A 119 -7.51 -20.63 -2.82
C HIS A 119 -6.82 -21.87 -2.26
N LEU A 120 -5.74 -22.29 -2.92
CA LEU A 120 -4.96 -23.45 -2.50
C LEU A 120 -3.84 -23.09 -1.55
N LEU A 121 -3.11 -22.02 -1.88
CA LEU A 121 -1.92 -21.58 -1.17
C LEU A 121 -1.68 -20.09 -1.41
N ARG A 122 -1.09 -19.41 -0.41
CA ARG A 122 -0.45 -18.11 -0.59
C ARG A 122 1.02 -18.21 -0.21
N VAL A 123 1.87 -17.70 -1.08
CA VAL A 123 3.31 -17.54 -0.85
C VAL A 123 3.62 -16.06 -0.72
N ASP A 124 4.26 -15.66 0.37
CA ASP A 124 4.66 -14.29 0.63
C ASP A 124 6.19 -14.21 0.54
N GLU A 125 6.70 -13.38 -0.38
CA GLU A 125 8.11 -13.09 -0.58
C GLU A 125 8.37 -11.66 -0.09
N GLU A 126 8.99 -11.53 1.07
CA GLU A 126 9.26 -10.24 1.69
C GLU A 126 10.46 -10.31 2.65
N VAL A 127 11.18 -9.21 2.80
CA VAL A 127 12.22 -9.05 3.81
C VAL A 127 11.70 -8.17 4.92
N LYS A 128 11.81 -8.65 6.16
CA LYS A 128 11.44 -7.87 7.36
C LYS A 128 12.47 -6.76 7.59
N GLY A 129 12.00 -5.65 8.12
CA GLY A 129 12.83 -4.49 8.48
C GLY A 129 12.37 -3.22 7.80
N PHE A 130 12.87 -2.11 8.30
CA PHE A 130 12.58 -0.79 7.73
C PHE A 130 13.52 -0.49 6.55
N ILE A 131 13.09 0.47 5.73
CA ILE A 131 13.92 1.06 4.67
C ILE A 131 15.17 1.74 5.29
N SER A 132 16.17 1.96 4.45
CA SER A 132 17.40 2.66 4.89
C SER A 132 17.10 4.10 5.32
N GLN A 133 17.91 4.65 6.21
CA GLN A 133 17.82 6.05 6.62
C GLN A 133 17.99 7.02 5.42
N GLN A 134 18.76 6.60 4.42
CA GLN A 134 18.91 7.36 3.18
C GLN A 134 17.57 7.43 2.43
N SER A 135 16.86 6.31 2.32
CA SER A 135 15.53 6.25 1.69
C SER A 135 14.51 7.11 2.43
N GLU A 136 14.50 7.08 3.78
CA GLU A 136 13.65 7.99 4.58
C GLU A 136 13.96 9.47 4.28
N THR A 137 15.24 9.83 4.21
CA THR A 137 15.67 11.21 3.91
C THR A 137 15.18 11.65 2.53
N VAL A 138 15.24 10.76 1.53
CA VAL A 138 14.74 11.04 0.17
C VAL A 138 13.23 11.22 0.18
N ILE A 139 12.48 10.39 0.94
CA ILE A 139 11.01 10.56 1.10
C ILE A 139 10.71 11.95 1.65
N LEU A 140 11.33 12.32 2.77
CA LEU A 140 11.08 13.61 3.44
C LEU A 140 11.43 14.80 2.55
N LYS A 141 12.54 14.73 1.83
CA LYS A 141 12.94 15.79 0.88
C LYS A 141 11.88 15.98 -0.19
N ASN A 142 11.52 14.89 -0.89
CA ASN A 142 10.51 14.97 -1.95
C ASN A 142 9.16 15.47 -1.41
N LEU A 143 8.72 14.97 -0.24
CA LEU A 143 7.49 15.41 0.38
C LEU A 143 7.49 16.91 0.65
N THR A 144 8.56 17.44 1.23
CA THR A 144 8.67 18.87 1.56
C THR A 144 8.55 19.75 0.31
N GLU A 145 9.12 19.30 -0.82
CA GLU A 145 9.07 20.04 -2.09
C GLU A 145 7.67 20.09 -2.69
N ILE A 146 6.88 19.00 -2.55
CA ILE A 146 5.58 18.88 -3.22
C ILE A 146 4.38 19.20 -2.34
N LEU A 147 4.55 19.24 -1.02
CA LEU A 147 3.44 19.23 -0.04
C LEU A 147 2.40 20.33 -0.25
N ASN A 148 2.84 21.53 -0.65
CA ASN A 148 1.95 22.67 -0.89
C ASN A 148 0.95 22.45 -2.04
N HIS A 149 1.14 21.42 -2.85
CA HIS A 149 0.26 21.09 -3.98
C HIS A 149 -0.82 20.07 -3.63
N TYR A 150 -0.80 19.49 -2.41
CA TYR A 150 -1.70 18.43 -1.98
C TYR A 150 -2.53 18.87 -0.78
N GLN A 151 -3.78 18.40 -0.74
CA GLN A 151 -4.74 18.74 0.32
C GLN A 151 -4.68 17.72 1.47
N ILE A 152 -4.31 16.48 1.14
CA ILE A 152 -4.34 15.35 2.05
C ILE A 152 -3.10 14.50 1.80
N ILE A 153 -2.50 14.01 2.88
CA ILE A 153 -1.55 12.89 2.87
C ILE A 153 -2.25 11.66 3.41
N VAL A 154 -2.09 10.52 2.76
CA VAL A 154 -2.47 9.21 3.30
C VAL A 154 -1.20 8.43 3.59
N LEU A 155 -1.00 8.02 4.85
CA LEU A 155 0.02 7.06 5.24
C LEU A 155 -0.62 5.68 5.27
N SER A 156 -0.22 4.81 4.32
CA SER A 156 -0.75 3.46 4.18
C SER A 156 0.33 2.45 4.58
N ASP A 157 0.27 1.99 5.86
CA ASP A 157 1.28 1.18 6.53
C ASP A 157 0.81 -0.29 6.67
N TYR A 158 1.28 -1.13 5.76
CA TYR A 158 1.07 -2.58 5.79
C TYR A 158 2.18 -3.33 6.55
N GLN A 159 2.99 -2.60 7.34
CA GLN A 159 4.12 -3.14 8.10
C GLN A 159 5.15 -3.86 7.20
N LYS A 160 5.38 -3.33 6.00
CA LYS A 160 6.43 -3.80 5.09
C LYS A 160 7.68 -2.93 5.16
N GLY A 161 7.70 -1.95 6.08
CA GLY A 161 8.86 -1.20 6.50
C GLY A 161 9.12 0.10 5.75
N THR A 162 8.22 0.55 4.88
CA THR A 162 8.31 1.88 4.27
C THR A 162 8.10 2.97 5.32
N ILE A 163 7.21 2.74 6.30
CA ILE A 163 6.86 3.72 7.31
C ILE A 163 7.40 3.28 8.68
N SER A 164 8.56 3.85 9.07
CA SER A 164 9.06 3.77 10.43
C SER A 164 8.34 4.76 11.34
N ASP A 165 8.40 4.54 12.66
CA ASP A 165 7.80 5.45 13.64
C ASP A 165 8.37 6.86 13.53
N ASN A 166 9.71 6.97 13.35
CA ASN A 166 10.39 8.23 13.17
C ASN A 166 9.95 8.95 11.88
N LEU A 167 9.82 8.20 10.77
CA LEU A 167 9.36 8.77 9.50
C LEU A 167 7.90 9.27 9.61
N ALA A 168 7.02 8.48 10.25
CA ALA A 168 5.63 8.86 10.48
C ALA A 168 5.51 10.17 11.28
N CYS A 169 6.21 10.25 12.42
CA CYS A 169 6.24 11.48 13.24
C CYS A 169 6.70 12.69 12.44
N LYS A 170 7.77 12.56 11.63
CA LYS A 170 8.30 13.67 10.82
C LYS A 170 7.34 14.11 9.73
N ILE A 171 6.70 13.15 9.03
CA ILE A 171 5.69 13.46 8.00
C ILE A 171 4.53 14.23 8.61
N ILE A 172 4.02 13.78 9.76
CA ILE A 172 2.89 14.42 10.45
C ILE A 172 3.28 15.84 10.91
N SER A 173 4.48 16.03 11.47
CA SER A 173 4.97 17.35 11.87
C SER A 173 5.03 18.32 10.69
N ILE A 174 5.68 17.91 9.60
CA ILE A 174 5.81 18.73 8.38
C ILE A 174 4.44 19.07 7.78
N ALA A 175 3.52 18.10 7.76
CA ALA A 175 2.17 18.30 7.25
C ALA A 175 1.38 19.30 8.10
N ASN A 176 1.45 19.18 9.43
CA ASN A 176 0.78 20.08 10.37
C ASN A 176 1.28 21.52 10.26
N GLU A 177 2.60 21.73 10.11
CA GLU A 177 3.21 23.05 9.87
C GLU A 177 2.67 23.72 8.59
N LYS A 178 2.24 22.94 7.62
CA LYS A 178 1.69 23.39 6.33
C LYS A 178 0.16 23.37 6.28
N GLY A 179 -0.51 22.93 7.36
CA GLY A 179 -1.97 22.81 7.41
C GLY A 179 -2.54 21.68 6.52
N VAL A 180 -1.72 20.69 6.13
CA VAL A 180 -2.13 19.55 5.33
C VAL A 180 -2.61 18.43 6.24
N LYS A 181 -3.77 17.86 5.96
CA LYS A 181 -4.37 16.79 6.76
C LYS A 181 -3.68 15.45 6.49
N VAL A 182 -3.37 14.70 7.55
CA VAL A 182 -2.79 13.36 7.44
C VAL A 182 -3.81 12.32 7.87
N ILE A 183 -4.10 11.38 6.97
CA ILE A 183 -4.97 10.22 7.23
C ILE A 183 -4.08 8.98 7.34
N ILE A 184 -4.34 8.16 8.36
CA ILE A 184 -3.57 6.96 8.65
C ILE A 184 -4.41 5.71 8.40
N ASP A 185 -3.93 4.83 7.53
CA ASP A 185 -4.36 3.45 7.37
C ASP A 185 -3.20 2.55 7.78
N SER A 186 -3.21 2.02 9.00
CA SER A 186 -2.10 1.23 9.56
C SER A 186 -2.59 0.02 10.32
N LYS A 187 -1.80 -1.05 10.24
CA LYS A 187 -2.01 -2.30 11.00
C LYS A 187 -1.23 -2.34 12.31
N LYS A 188 -0.59 -1.24 12.73
CA LYS A 188 0.11 -1.15 14.00
C LYS A 188 -0.88 -1.17 15.16
N ARG A 189 -0.48 -1.87 16.24
CA ARG A 189 -1.22 -1.84 17.51
C ARG A 189 -0.86 -0.64 18.37
N ASP A 190 0.37 -0.18 18.30
CA ASP A 190 0.81 1.07 18.92
C ASP A 190 0.72 2.21 17.90
N LEU A 191 -0.18 3.15 18.16
CA LEU A 191 -0.44 4.30 17.30
C LEU A 191 0.26 5.59 17.79
N SER A 192 1.13 5.50 18.78
CA SER A 192 1.81 6.66 19.38
C SER A 192 2.58 7.49 18.34
N CYS A 193 3.21 6.84 17.36
CA CYS A 193 3.92 7.50 16.27
C CYS A 193 3.03 8.28 15.31
N PHE A 194 1.71 8.06 15.35
CA PHE A 194 0.72 8.77 14.54
C PHE A 194 0.03 9.93 15.27
N SER A 195 0.52 10.28 16.46
CA SER A 195 0.00 11.43 17.23
C SER A 195 0.05 12.72 16.40
N GLY A 196 -1.03 13.48 16.43
CA GLY A 196 -1.20 14.70 15.63
C GLY A 196 -1.72 14.46 14.21
N SER A 197 -1.99 13.23 13.80
CA SER A 197 -2.71 12.96 12.55
C SER A 197 -4.16 13.46 12.61
N TYR A 198 -4.74 13.73 11.43
CA TYR A 198 -6.12 14.22 11.35
C TYR A 198 -7.15 13.09 11.55
N LEU A 199 -6.89 11.89 11.03
CA LEU A 199 -7.80 10.76 11.07
C LEU A 199 -7.01 9.45 11.03
N ILE A 200 -7.50 8.43 11.74
CA ILE A 200 -7.03 7.04 11.66
C ILE A 200 -8.23 6.18 11.26
N THR A 201 -8.05 5.22 10.34
CA THR A 201 -9.12 4.42 9.74
C THR A 201 -8.99 2.92 10.04
N PRO A 202 -9.01 2.48 11.30
CA PRO A 202 -8.97 1.07 11.64
C PRO A 202 -10.28 0.39 11.21
N ASN A 203 -10.19 -0.86 10.72
CA ASN A 203 -11.36 -1.71 10.59
C ASN A 203 -11.85 -2.17 11.99
N TYR A 204 -13.04 -2.80 12.04
CA TYR A 204 -13.64 -3.21 13.31
C TYR A 204 -12.70 -4.08 14.19
N LYS A 205 -12.03 -5.06 13.57
CA LYS A 205 -11.09 -5.93 14.29
C LYS A 205 -9.86 -5.17 14.79
N GLU A 206 -9.27 -4.35 13.94
CA GLU A 206 -8.13 -3.49 14.31
C GLU A 206 -8.52 -2.54 15.43
N PHE A 207 -9.74 -1.97 15.37
CA PHE A 207 -10.24 -1.10 16.43
C PHE A 207 -10.41 -1.86 17.75
N CYS A 208 -11.01 -3.05 17.76
CA CYS A 208 -11.13 -3.89 18.96
C CYS A 208 -9.75 -4.27 19.53
N ASP A 209 -8.78 -4.60 18.65
CA ASP A 209 -7.41 -4.90 19.05
C ASP A 209 -6.72 -3.69 19.71
N LEU A 210 -7.02 -2.46 19.25
CA LEU A 210 -6.49 -1.21 19.79
C LEU A 210 -7.07 -0.86 21.16
N VAL A 211 -8.39 -1.01 21.34
CA VAL A 211 -9.06 -0.65 22.60
C VAL A 211 -9.04 -1.77 23.63
N GLY A 212 -8.71 -3.00 23.21
CA GLY A 212 -8.59 -4.16 24.11
C GLY A 212 -9.92 -4.82 24.49
N PHE A 213 -11.03 -4.45 23.83
CA PHE A 213 -12.36 -5.07 24.05
C PHE A 213 -13.20 -5.05 22.76
N GLU A 214 -14.15 -5.98 22.66
CA GLU A 214 -15.15 -5.99 21.59
C GLU A 214 -16.26 -4.98 21.91
N ILE A 215 -16.68 -4.25 20.87
CA ILE A 215 -17.82 -3.34 20.97
C ILE A 215 -19.08 -4.13 20.61
N SER A 216 -20.04 -4.12 21.52
CA SER A 216 -21.36 -4.75 21.34
C SER A 216 -22.29 -3.85 20.49
#